data_0d2bb2dbd0344b432157eac0ab840bd6
#
_entry.id   0d2bb2dbd0344b432157eac0ab840bd6
#
_cell.length_a   1.000
_cell.length_b   1.000
_cell.length_c   1.000
_cell.angle_alpha   90.00
_cell.angle_beta   90.00
_cell.angle_gamma   90.00
#
_symmetry.space_group_name_H-M   'P 1'
#
loop_
_entity.id
_entity.type
_entity.pdbx_description
1 polymer ?
#
loop_
_entity_poly.entity_id
_entity_poly.type
_entity_poly.pdbx_seq_one_letter_code
_entity_poly.pdbx_strand_id
1 'polypeptide(L)'
;MKKLIFLIIIIYPFSTHSLEKTKEEKVAKYIIQNIQKDYVTCYSFYKVGAEVFKKAKKNKEMIKSLEKSADITLKFNYDLGEVLNLKPKYMAQITKEEVEKFTKIAQNDFQSLAKKYGLMCKKLVENQKQRIDYWEEKGNEKIK
;
A
#
# COMPACT_ATOMS: atom_id res chain seq x y z
N MET A 1 -17.65 24.48 -68.06
CA MET A 1 -17.57 25.25 -66.81
C MET A 1 -17.29 24.27 -65.69
N LYS A 2 -16.00 24.16 -65.28
CA LYS A 2 -15.57 23.27 -64.21
C LYS A 2 -15.62 24.05 -62.91
N LYS A 3 -16.51 23.65 -61.98
CA LYS A 3 -16.58 24.21 -60.63
C LYS A 3 -15.44 23.62 -59.80
N LEU A 4 -14.50 24.47 -59.44
CA LEU A 4 -13.43 24.15 -58.48
C LEU A 4 -14.01 24.19 -57.03
N ILE A 5 -14.18 23.03 -56.41
CA ILE A 5 -14.58 22.95 -55.02
C ILE A 5 -13.30 23.08 -54.18
N PHE A 6 -13.15 24.25 -53.54
CA PHE A 6 -12.10 24.47 -52.54
C PHE A 6 -12.46 23.72 -51.28
N LEU A 7 -11.74 22.64 -51.02
CA LEU A 7 -11.85 21.87 -49.76
C LEU A 7 -11.02 22.60 -48.70
N ILE A 8 -11.68 23.40 -47.85
CA ILE A 8 -11.06 24.04 -46.70
C ILE A 8 -10.85 22.94 -45.64
N ILE A 9 -9.63 22.42 -45.55
CA ILE A 9 -9.20 21.58 -44.47
C ILE A 9 -9.03 22.49 -43.25
N ILE A 10 -10.02 22.51 -42.36
CA ILE A 10 -9.90 23.13 -41.04
C ILE A 10 -8.99 22.25 -40.21
N ILE A 11 -7.75 22.63 -40.12
CA ILE A 11 -6.77 22.05 -39.19
C ILE A 11 -7.17 22.54 -37.79
N TYR A 12 -7.97 21.73 -37.07
CA TYR A 12 -8.15 21.96 -35.65
C TYR A 12 -6.84 21.65 -34.96
N PRO A 13 -6.25 22.60 -34.24
CA PRO A 13 -5.12 22.28 -33.38
C PRO A 13 -5.62 21.32 -32.30
N PHE A 14 -5.19 20.06 -32.37
CA PHE A 14 -5.31 19.13 -31.25
C PHE A 14 -4.50 19.72 -30.11
N SER A 15 -5.15 20.52 -29.27
CA SER A 15 -4.62 20.91 -27.99
C SER A 15 -4.49 19.63 -27.17
N THR A 16 -3.29 19.08 -27.13
CA THR A 16 -2.90 18.08 -26.13
C THR A 16 -2.96 18.77 -24.77
N HIS A 17 -4.15 18.89 -24.19
CA HIS A 17 -4.28 19.16 -22.77
C HIS A 17 -3.69 17.95 -22.07
N SER A 18 -2.45 18.08 -21.65
CA SER A 18 -1.92 17.30 -20.55
C SER A 18 -2.88 17.55 -19.39
N LEU A 19 -3.79 16.60 -19.15
CA LEU A 19 -4.73 16.64 -18.05
C LEU A 19 -3.89 16.64 -16.76
N GLU A 20 -3.62 17.82 -16.23
CA GLU A 20 -3.01 17.97 -14.92
C GLU A 20 -3.97 17.32 -13.90
N LYS A 21 -3.45 16.32 -13.16
CA LYS A 21 -4.26 15.61 -12.17
C LYS A 21 -4.81 16.59 -11.16
N THR A 22 -6.11 16.47 -10.88
CA THR A 22 -6.76 17.28 -9.86
C THR A 22 -6.12 17.06 -8.49
N LYS A 23 -6.34 17.98 -7.58
CA LYS A 23 -5.87 17.85 -6.18
C LYS A 23 -6.40 16.56 -5.56
N GLU A 24 -7.68 16.25 -5.79
CA GLU A 24 -8.35 15.05 -5.29
C GLU A 24 -7.67 13.77 -5.80
N GLU A 25 -7.31 13.70 -7.08
CA GLU A 25 -6.59 12.55 -7.64
C GLU A 25 -5.19 12.38 -7.04
N LYS A 26 -4.50 13.49 -6.78
CA LYS A 26 -3.18 13.47 -6.12
C LYS A 26 -3.30 12.97 -4.67
N VAL A 27 -4.32 13.44 -3.93
CA VAL A 27 -4.61 13.00 -2.56
C VAL A 27 -5.01 11.52 -2.55
N ALA A 28 -5.92 11.09 -3.43
CA ALA A 28 -6.32 9.68 -3.53
C ALA A 28 -5.13 8.76 -3.79
N LYS A 29 -4.25 9.13 -4.73
CA LYS A 29 -3.02 8.38 -4.99
C LYS A 29 -2.12 8.34 -3.77
N TYR A 30 -1.96 9.44 -3.06
CA TYR A 30 -1.16 9.52 -1.84
C TYR A 30 -1.70 8.57 -0.76
N ILE A 31 -3.02 8.54 -0.55
CA ILE A 31 -3.67 7.62 0.39
C ILE A 31 -3.35 6.18 0.02
N ILE A 32 -3.62 5.76 -1.23
CA ILE A 32 -3.42 4.39 -1.69
C ILE A 32 -1.95 3.96 -1.51
N GLN A 33 -0.99 4.83 -1.87
CA GLN A 33 0.44 4.54 -1.72
C GLN A 33 0.85 4.32 -0.26
N ASN A 34 0.29 5.09 0.67
CA ASN A 34 0.65 4.97 2.09
C ASN A 34 -0.06 3.79 2.77
N ILE A 35 -1.32 3.52 2.43
CA ILE A 35 -2.04 2.33 2.90
C ILE A 35 -1.33 1.05 2.39
N GLN A 36 -0.88 1.03 1.13
CA GLN A 36 -0.11 -0.11 0.59
C GLN A 36 1.18 -0.34 1.40
N LYS A 37 1.92 0.72 1.75
CA LYS A 37 3.10 0.61 2.63
C LYS A 37 2.74 0.10 4.03
N ASP A 38 1.63 0.56 4.59
CA ASP A 38 1.14 0.06 5.89
C ASP A 38 0.86 -1.45 5.82
N TYR A 39 0.29 -1.95 4.72
CA TYR A 39 0.08 -3.39 4.54
C TYR A 39 1.37 -4.19 4.41
N VAL A 40 2.41 -3.68 3.72
CA VAL A 40 3.75 -4.30 3.70
C VAL A 40 4.33 -4.40 5.11
N THR A 41 4.24 -3.30 5.86
CA THR A 41 4.71 -3.22 7.26
C THR A 41 3.97 -4.21 8.15
N CYS A 42 2.63 -4.28 8.04
CA CYS A 42 1.82 -5.17 8.88
C CYS A 42 1.96 -6.64 8.49
N TYR A 43 2.09 -6.95 7.20
CA TYR A 43 2.46 -8.30 6.78
C TYR A 43 3.76 -8.75 7.44
N SER A 44 4.79 -7.91 7.36
CA SER A 44 6.10 -8.21 7.93
C SER A 44 6.04 -8.40 9.45
N PHE A 45 5.29 -7.54 10.13
CA PHE A 45 5.04 -7.66 11.57
C PHE A 45 4.37 -8.98 11.96
N TYR A 46 3.28 -9.34 11.29
CA TYR A 46 2.54 -10.57 11.58
C TYR A 46 3.33 -11.82 11.21
N LYS A 47 4.01 -11.82 10.06
CA LYS A 47 4.85 -12.93 9.59
C LYS A 47 5.97 -13.22 10.58
N VAL A 48 6.72 -12.18 10.97
CA VAL A 48 7.83 -12.31 11.92
C VAL A 48 7.32 -12.67 13.32
N GLY A 49 6.20 -12.08 13.76
CA GLY A 49 5.56 -12.43 15.03
C GLY A 49 5.16 -13.90 15.11
N ALA A 50 4.57 -14.44 14.06
CA ALA A 50 4.22 -15.86 13.98
C ALA A 50 5.47 -16.76 14.15
N GLU A 51 6.57 -16.43 13.46
CA GLU A 51 7.82 -17.20 13.56
C GLU A 51 8.46 -17.09 14.95
N VAL A 52 8.47 -15.92 15.57
CA VAL A 52 8.94 -15.73 16.94
C VAL A 52 8.13 -16.58 17.93
N PHE A 53 6.81 -16.59 17.79
CA PHE A 53 5.92 -17.35 18.67
C PHE A 53 6.01 -18.87 18.45
N LYS A 54 6.24 -19.32 17.21
CA LYS A 54 6.56 -20.74 16.93
C LYS A 54 7.83 -21.17 17.63
N LYS A 55 8.90 -20.40 17.50
CA LYS A 55 10.19 -20.68 18.17
C LYS A 55 10.07 -20.70 19.68
N ALA A 56 9.26 -19.79 20.24
CA ALA A 56 8.99 -19.72 21.68
C ALA A 56 7.97 -20.75 22.17
N LYS A 57 7.49 -21.66 21.30
CA LYS A 57 6.47 -22.69 21.60
C LYS A 57 5.21 -22.11 22.26
N LYS A 58 4.78 -20.92 21.80
CA LYS A 58 3.57 -20.25 22.30
C LYS A 58 2.30 -20.93 21.81
N ASN A 59 1.14 -20.47 22.31
CA ASN A 59 -0.17 -20.99 21.98
C ASN A 59 -0.39 -21.07 20.46
N LYS A 60 -0.80 -22.24 19.96
CA LYS A 60 -1.06 -22.53 18.54
C LYS A 60 -2.14 -21.62 17.93
N GLU A 61 -3.18 -21.28 18.68
CA GLU A 61 -4.25 -20.40 18.22
C GLU A 61 -3.74 -18.98 17.94
N MET A 62 -2.87 -18.47 18.82
CA MET A 62 -2.23 -17.18 18.61
C MET A 62 -1.35 -17.18 17.36
N ILE A 63 -0.55 -18.22 17.14
CA ILE A 63 0.26 -18.38 15.94
C ILE A 63 -0.64 -18.37 14.70
N LYS A 64 -1.72 -19.18 14.69
CA LYS A 64 -2.66 -19.25 13.58
C LYS A 64 -3.35 -17.90 13.31
N SER A 65 -3.68 -17.15 14.35
CA SER A 65 -4.26 -15.81 14.21
C SER A 65 -3.27 -14.82 13.55
N LEU A 66 -1.99 -14.87 13.94
CA LEU A 66 -0.95 -14.04 13.32
C LEU A 66 -0.73 -14.42 11.84
N GLU A 67 -0.69 -15.72 11.52
CA GLU A 67 -0.59 -16.20 10.15
C GLU A 67 -1.77 -15.74 9.29
N LYS A 68 -3.00 -15.87 9.80
CA LYS A 68 -4.19 -15.36 9.12
C LYS A 68 -4.13 -13.85 8.86
N SER A 69 -3.66 -13.08 9.84
CA SER A 69 -3.50 -11.64 9.68
C SER A 69 -2.40 -11.31 8.67
N ALA A 70 -1.32 -12.09 8.62
CA ALA A 70 -0.29 -11.97 7.60
C ALA A 70 -0.87 -12.21 6.19
N ASP A 71 -1.64 -13.27 5.99
CA ASP A 71 -2.25 -13.60 4.70
C ASP A 71 -3.20 -12.49 4.22
N ILE A 72 -4.03 -11.96 5.13
CA ILE A 72 -4.93 -10.84 4.83
C ILE A 72 -4.14 -9.60 4.39
N THR A 73 -3.12 -9.23 5.15
CA THR A 73 -2.32 -8.03 4.85
C THR A 73 -1.49 -8.20 3.58
N LEU A 74 -0.98 -9.40 3.29
CA LEU A 74 -0.29 -9.70 2.04
C LEU A 74 -1.24 -9.54 0.84
N LYS A 75 -2.44 -10.08 0.93
CA LYS A 75 -3.45 -9.94 -0.13
C LYS A 75 -3.71 -8.46 -0.44
N PHE A 76 -4.06 -7.66 0.57
CA PHE A 76 -4.33 -6.23 0.36
C PHE A 76 -3.12 -5.45 -0.15
N ASN A 77 -1.90 -5.82 0.27
CA ASN A 77 -0.67 -5.25 -0.29
C ASN A 77 -0.62 -5.44 -1.81
N TYR A 78 -0.90 -6.64 -2.31
CA TYR A 78 -0.87 -6.93 -3.75
C TYR A 78 -2.05 -6.28 -4.49
N ASP A 79 -3.27 -6.35 -3.94
CA ASP A 79 -4.45 -5.70 -4.53
C ASP A 79 -4.21 -4.18 -4.74
N LEU A 80 -3.66 -3.49 -3.74
CA LEU A 80 -3.31 -2.07 -3.85
C LEU A 80 -2.10 -1.82 -4.77
N GLY A 81 -1.16 -2.76 -4.82
CA GLY A 81 -0.05 -2.71 -5.76
C GLY A 81 -0.52 -2.72 -7.21
N GLU A 82 -1.52 -3.53 -7.54
CA GLU A 82 -2.16 -3.53 -8.86
C GLU A 82 -2.81 -2.18 -9.18
N VAL A 83 -3.56 -1.61 -8.24
CA VAL A 83 -4.17 -0.26 -8.41
C VAL A 83 -3.10 0.80 -8.67
N LEU A 84 -1.92 0.66 -8.07
CA LEU A 84 -0.78 1.55 -8.26
C LEU A 84 0.06 1.22 -9.51
N ASN A 85 -0.30 0.19 -10.28
CA ASN A 85 0.46 -0.34 -11.41
C ASN A 85 1.89 -0.75 -11.05
N LEU A 86 2.10 -1.29 -9.85
CA LEU A 86 3.39 -1.79 -9.40
C LEU A 86 3.64 -3.20 -9.98
N LYS A 87 4.86 -3.44 -10.44
CA LYS A 87 5.24 -4.76 -10.98
C LYS A 87 5.28 -5.80 -9.86
N PRO A 88 4.78 -7.04 -10.08
CA PRO A 88 4.81 -8.11 -9.07
C PRO A 88 6.21 -8.38 -8.51
N LYS A 89 7.24 -8.33 -9.34
CA LYS A 89 8.64 -8.48 -8.91
C LYS A 89 9.06 -7.40 -7.91
N TYR A 90 8.66 -6.15 -8.14
CA TYR A 90 8.94 -5.04 -7.23
C TYR A 90 8.18 -5.22 -5.90
N MET A 91 6.91 -5.63 -5.97
CA MET A 91 6.10 -5.92 -4.78
C MET A 91 6.71 -7.02 -3.92
N ALA A 92 7.15 -8.11 -4.54
CA ALA A 92 7.83 -9.21 -3.84
C ALA A 92 9.14 -8.74 -3.19
N GLN A 93 9.91 -7.89 -3.88
CA GLN A 93 11.17 -7.36 -3.37
C GLN A 93 10.96 -6.48 -2.13
N ILE A 94 10.09 -5.46 -2.19
CA ILE A 94 9.85 -4.56 -1.04
C ILE A 94 9.28 -5.33 0.16
N THR A 95 8.42 -6.32 -0.09
CA THR A 95 7.88 -7.18 0.96
C THR A 95 8.97 -8.02 1.62
N LYS A 96 9.86 -8.62 0.84
CA LYS A 96 11.01 -9.39 1.35
C LYS A 96 11.94 -8.52 2.18
N GLU A 97 12.31 -7.35 1.68
CA GLU A 97 13.22 -6.41 2.36
C GLU A 97 12.65 -5.98 3.73
N GLU A 98 11.35 -5.70 3.81
CA GLU A 98 10.71 -5.31 5.07
C GLU A 98 10.62 -6.49 6.04
N VAL A 99 10.34 -7.73 5.58
CA VAL A 99 10.40 -8.94 6.41
C VAL A 99 11.80 -9.17 6.96
N GLU A 100 12.85 -9.03 6.14
CA GLU A 100 14.23 -9.19 6.58
C GLU A 100 14.62 -8.16 7.64
N LYS A 101 14.21 -6.91 7.46
CA LYS A 101 14.41 -5.83 8.43
C LYS A 101 13.72 -6.14 9.76
N PHE A 102 12.45 -6.54 9.74
CA PHE A 102 11.72 -6.91 10.95
C PHE A 102 12.30 -8.14 11.63
N THR A 103 12.78 -9.12 10.86
CA THR A 103 13.45 -10.30 11.39
C THR A 103 14.71 -9.94 12.17
N LYS A 104 15.55 -9.04 11.63
CA LYS A 104 16.75 -8.55 12.31
C LYS A 104 16.42 -7.85 13.64
N ILE A 105 15.38 -7.02 13.66
CA ILE A 105 14.95 -6.35 14.89
C ILE A 105 14.42 -7.38 15.90
N ALA A 106 13.57 -8.30 15.44
CA ALA A 106 12.92 -9.31 16.29
C ALA A 106 13.90 -10.29 16.94
N GLN A 107 15.06 -10.54 16.33
CA GLN A 107 16.11 -11.36 16.91
C GLN A 107 16.63 -10.79 18.24
N ASN A 108 16.62 -9.47 18.39
CA ASN A 108 17.08 -8.78 19.58
C ASN A 108 15.92 -8.34 20.48
N ASP A 109 14.87 -7.78 19.91
CA ASP A 109 13.74 -7.20 20.67
C ASP A 109 12.44 -7.19 19.85
N PHE A 110 11.72 -8.32 19.88
CA PHE A 110 10.37 -8.38 19.27
C PHE A 110 9.38 -7.48 19.99
N GLN A 111 9.59 -7.20 21.29
CA GLN A 111 8.65 -6.38 22.06
C GLN A 111 8.62 -4.93 21.55
N SER A 112 9.75 -4.40 21.08
CA SER A 112 9.79 -3.08 20.46
C SER A 112 8.95 -3.00 19.19
N LEU A 113 8.98 -4.04 18.35
CA LEU A 113 8.11 -4.14 17.18
C LEU A 113 6.63 -4.19 17.58
N ALA A 114 6.30 -5.00 18.58
CA ALA A 114 4.93 -5.13 19.07
C ALA A 114 4.38 -3.80 19.60
N LYS A 115 5.17 -3.06 20.37
CA LYS A 115 4.81 -1.74 20.89
C LYS A 115 4.61 -0.72 19.74
N LYS A 116 5.48 -0.75 18.73
CA LYS A 116 5.48 0.23 17.64
C LYS A 116 4.37 -0.02 16.62
N TYR A 117 4.14 -1.26 16.25
CA TYR A 117 3.29 -1.61 15.11
C TYR A 117 2.03 -2.39 15.49
N GLY A 118 2.00 -3.07 16.64
CA GLY A 118 0.93 -4.00 16.99
C GLY A 118 -0.46 -3.37 16.96
N LEU A 119 -0.64 -2.20 17.59
CA LEU A 119 -1.94 -1.52 17.61
C LEU A 119 -2.36 -1.02 16.23
N MET A 120 -1.43 -0.43 15.48
CA MET A 120 -1.69 0.06 14.12
C MET A 120 -2.11 -1.10 13.20
N CYS A 121 -1.36 -2.20 13.22
CA CYS A 121 -1.64 -3.35 12.36
C CYS A 121 -2.94 -4.05 12.75
N LYS A 122 -3.24 -4.16 14.05
CA LYS A 122 -4.54 -4.66 14.51
C LYS A 122 -5.69 -3.83 13.95
N LYS A 123 -5.62 -2.51 14.11
CA LYS A 123 -6.65 -1.59 13.59
C LYS A 123 -6.76 -1.64 12.06
N LEU A 124 -5.66 -1.79 11.34
CA LEU A 124 -5.68 -1.89 9.88
C LEU A 124 -6.44 -3.13 9.40
N VAL A 125 -6.31 -4.26 10.10
CA VAL A 125 -7.03 -5.51 9.78
C VAL A 125 -8.49 -5.46 10.22
N GLU A 126 -8.78 -4.90 11.39
CA GLU A 126 -10.13 -4.85 11.96
C GLU A 126 -10.99 -3.69 11.42
N ASN A 127 -10.38 -2.54 11.16
CA ASN A 127 -11.08 -1.32 10.71
C ASN A 127 -10.16 -0.44 9.87
N GLN A 128 -10.02 -0.76 8.59
CA GLN A 128 -9.21 -0.03 7.62
C GLN A 128 -9.57 1.46 7.53
N LYS A 129 -10.85 1.81 7.76
CA LYS A 129 -11.33 3.20 7.58
C LYS A 129 -10.51 4.21 8.39
N GLN A 130 -10.22 3.91 9.66
CA GLN A 130 -9.43 4.84 10.50
C GLN A 130 -8.05 5.17 9.90
N ARG A 131 -7.44 4.20 9.20
CA ARG A 131 -6.12 4.41 8.58
C ARG A 131 -6.22 5.18 7.27
N ILE A 132 -7.31 4.98 6.54
CA ILE A 132 -7.63 5.77 5.34
C ILE A 132 -7.85 7.24 5.74
N ASP A 133 -8.69 7.49 6.73
CA ASP A 133 -9.00 8.85 7.23
C ASP A 133 -7.71 9.58 7.69
N TYR A 134 -6.81 8.87 8.38
CA TYR A 134 -5.49 9.40 8.77
C TYR A 134 -4.65 9.83 7.55
N TRP A 135 -4.57 8.98 6.51
CA TRP A 135 -3.79 9.31 5.32
C TRP A 135 -4.46 10.35 4.44
N GLU A 136 -5.79 10.47 4.48
CA GLU A 136 -6.54 11.53 3.82
C GLU A 136 -6.22 12.89 4.44
N GLU A 137 -6.25 13.00 5.78
CA GLU A 137 -5.83 14.20 6.50
C GLU A 137 -4.40 14.60 6.12
N LYS A 138 -3.46 13.67 6.19
CA LYS A 138 -2.05 13.91 5.80
C LYS A 138 -1.88 14.26 4.31
N GLY A 139 -2.67 13.68 3.44
CA GLY A 139 -2.68 14.02 2.02
C GLY A 139 -3.15 15.44 1.77
N ASN A 140 -4.23 15.85 2.43
CA ASN A 140 -4.78 17.21 2.33
C ASN A 140 -3.83 18.28 2.88
N GLU A 141 -3.08 17.98 3.94
CA GLU A 141 -2.04 18.88 4.48
C GLU A 141 -0.86 19.04 3.51
N LYS A 142 -0.45 17.96 2.85
CA LYS A 142 0.76 17.90 2.03
C LYS A 142 0.57 18.36 0.59
N ILE A 143 -0.60 18.13 0.04
CA ILE A 143 -0.92 18.41 -1.36
C ILE A 143 -1.76 19.70 -1.40
N LYS A 144 -1.07 20.82 -1.60
CA LYS A 144 -1.68 22.15 -1.70
C LYS A 144 -2.13 22.46 -3.11
#